data_e22c2f26e2849305202656895df8b8ce
#
_entry.id   e22c2f26e2849305202656895df8b8ce
#
_cell.length_a   1.000
_cell.length_b   1.000
_cell.length_c   1.000
_cell.angle_alpha   90.00
_cell.angle_beta   90.00
_cell.angle_gamma   90.00
#
_symmetry.space_group_name_H-M   'P 1'
#
loop_
_entity.id
_entity.type
_entity.pdbx_description
1 polymer ?
#
loop_
_entity_poly.entity_id
_entity_poly.type
_entity_poly.pdbx_seq_one_letter_code
_entity_poly.pdbx_strand_id
1 'polypeptide(L)'
;MTGDRSGLEPSLVKDLRRTNLAHLLAISGLHMGLLVSVMLLAVRTLCLLLPVFITRLYAKKIAAFVALCTAAVYLGLSGGSISTQRAFVMVAVMLVAVLFDRRAISLRSVALAAAILLLLRPEALFSPGFQMSFAATTALVVAFLWWKDSAFQSRRKAVNWVLGVFLSSFVAGIATAPYAAYHFNLFSHVSLPANMLSVPLMGILVMPCAVLSFVLMPFGLEAFGLFGVRLGLEWIAKVALYFSGFSNATSEIVTPQPWVLPVLSLSVLVLFIWRGRFKWMSLVGISSVLLGWSTAQRPAVLIDQDAALVGILTKEGRALSKERGAGFIAEVWGQNDGLLLNHDEAFGLWQSVNMTVKHHWSKKNHGGPVHCTAEEIHVTRLRHAISGDCIIFDKAYLSAIGAIAIWFGEDGRISRIAHAKPPTVKKLCTPRKSGRYKNSQ
;
A
#
# COMPACT_ATOMS: atom_id res chain seq x y z
N MET A 1 7.21 12.95 14.34
CA MET A 1 5.85 12.89 14.88
C MET A 1 4.87 13.78 14.13
N THR A 2 5.31 14.81 13.46
CA THR A 2 4.50 15.70 12.61
C THR A 2 4.17 15.12 11.22
N GLY A 3 4.83 14.06 10.80
CA GLY A 3 4.67 13.46 9.46
C GLY A 3 5.55 14.05 8.38
N ASP A 4 6.39 15.01 8.72
CA ASP A 4 7.40 15.55 7.82
C ASP A 4 8.46 14.48 7.48
N ARG A 5 8.74 14.33 6.18
CA ARG A 5 9.69 13.36 5.62
C ARG A 5 10.79 14.00 4.79
N SER A 6 10.82 15.35 4.75
CA SER A 6 11.74 16.10 3.90
C SER A 6 13.22 15.82 4.23
N GLY A 7 13.51 15.48 5.49
CA GLY A 7 14.86 15.15 5.95
C GLY A 7 15.27 13.67 5.82
N LEU A 8 14.44 12.80 5.22
CA LEU A 8 14.78 11.38 5.10
C LEU A 8 15.51 11.10 3.79
N GLU A 9 16.60 10.37 3.90
CA GLU A 9 17.36 9.92 2.74
C GLU A 9 16.53 8.92 1.90
N PRO A 10 16.43 9.08 0.56
CA PRO A 10 15.66 8.18 -0.29
C PRO A 10 16.08 6.72 -0.21
N SER A 11 17.38 6.45 0.00
CA SER A 11 17.93 5.11 0.23
C SER A 11 17.30 4.43 1.44
N LEU A 12 17.24 5.12 2.60
CA LEU A 12 16.61 4.61 3.81
C LEU A 12 15.12 4.31 3.61
N VAL A 13 14.41 5.18 2.89
CA VAL A 13 12.99 4.95 2.56
C VAL A 13 12.81 3.67 1.73
N LYS A 14 13.72 3.42 0.77
CA LYS A 14 13.73 2.20 -0.04
C LYS A 14 13.97 0.96 0.83
N ASP A 15 14.93 1.00 1.75
CA ASP A 15 15.24 -0.09 2.67
C ASP A 15 14.07 -0.42 3.60
N LEU A 16 13.41 0.61 4.14
CA LEU A 16 12.23 0.45 4.96
C LEU A 16 11.04 -0.13 4.17
N ARG A 17 10.92 0.16 2.87
CA ARG A 17 9.90 -0.46 2.01
C ARG A 17 10.22 -1.94 1.75
N ARG A 18 11.47 -2.27 1.43
CA ARG A 18 11.93 -3.65 1.19
C ARG A 18 11.74 -4.56 2.41
N THR A 19 11.89 -4.02 3.60
CA THR A 19 11.71 -4.74 4.87
C THR A 19 10.29 -4.68 5.43
N ASN A 20 9.35 -4.05 4.70
CA ASN A 20 7.96 -3.81 5.14
C ASN A 20 7.86 -3.00 6.45
N LEU A 21 8.88 -2.19 6.76
CA LEU A 21 8.90 -1.27 7.91
C LEU A 21 8.43 0.15 7.54
N ALA A 22 8.09 0.41 6.28
CA ALA A 22 7.64 1.72 5.80
C ALA A 22 6.40 2.25 6.55
N HIS A 23 5.59 1.37 7.14
CA HIS A 23 4.45 1.75 7.97
C HIS A 23 4.85 2.45 9.26
N LEU A 24 6.11 2.33 9.71
CA LEU A 24 6.68 3.08 10.85
C LEU A 24 7.04 4.54 10.49
N LEU A 25 7.22 4.86 9.20
CA LEU A 25 7.48 6.24 8.73
C LEU A 25 6.20 7.08 8.67
N ALA A 26 5.08 6.45 8.39
CA ALA A 26 3.80 7.15 8.34
C ALA A 26 3.22 7.26 9.75
N ILE A 27 2.57 8.36 10.06
CA ILE A 27 1.71 8.41 11.24
C ILE A 27 0.60 7.39 11.01
N SER A 28 0.64 6.29 11.76
CA SER A 28 -0.19 5.12 11.55
C SER A 28 -1.05 4.79 12.77
N GLY A 29 -1.94 3.80 12.61
CA GLY A 29 -2.70 3.25 13.72
C GLY A 29 -1.84 2.74 14.86
N LEU A 30 -0.62 2.24 14.56
CA LEU A 30 0.34 1.81 15.57
C LEU A 30 0.77 2.99 16.46
N HIS A 31 1.13 4.13 15.88
CA HIS A 31 1.54 5.32 16.65
C HIS A 31 0.41 5.82 17.55
N MET A 32 -0.79 5.97 17.01
CA MET A 32 -1.97 6.37 17.77
C MET A 32 -2.29 5.38 18.89
N GLY A 33 -2.26 4.07 18.59
CA GLY A 33 -2.50 3.01 19.55
C GLY A 33 -1.46 2.96 20.66
N LEU A 34 -0.18 3.13 20.35
CA LEU A 34 0.91 3.18 21.33
C LEU A 34 0.82 4.43 22.21
N LEU A 35 0.57 5.61 21.62
CA LEU A 35 0.37 6.85 22.37
C LEU A 35 -0.76 6.70 23.39
N VAL A 36 -1.91 6.20 22.93
CA VAL A 36 -3.08 5.97 23.79
C VAL A 36 -2.77 4.93 24.87
N SER A 37 -2.04 3.86 24.54
CA SER A 37 -1.64 2.83 25.51
C SER A 37 -0.72 3.39 26.61
N VAL A 38 0.25 4.22 26.24
CA VAL A 38 1.14 4.91 27.19
C VAL A 38 0.32 5.84 28.08
N MET A 39 -0.58 6.65 27.52
CA MET A 39 -1.44 7.57 28.28
C MET A 39 -2.40 6.81 29.21
N LEU A 40 -3.04 5.73 28.74
CA LEU A 40 -3.88 4.88 29.57
C LEU A 40 -3.12 4.32 30.76
N LEU A 41 -1.90 3.81 30.53
CA LEU A 41 -1.06 3.24 31.59
C LEU A 41 -0.63 4.33 32.56
N ALA A 42 -0.11 5.44 32.08
CA ALA A 42 0.38 6.56 32.91
C ALA A 42 -0.73 7.14 33.80
N VAL A 43 -1.87 7.53 33.21
CA VAL A 43 -2.97 8.13 33.95
C VAL A 43 -3.60 7.13 34.92
N ARG A 44 -3.78 5.88 34.49
CA ARG A 44 -4.30 4.82 35.39
C ARG A 44 -3.39 4.60 36.59
N THR A 45 -2.07 4.51 36.36
CA THR A 45 -1.10 4.35 37.44
C THR A 45 -1.12 5.55 38.39
N LEU A 46 -1.15 6.76 37.85
CA LEU A 46 -1.25 7.98 38.66
C LEU A 46 -2.54 7.98 39.51
N CYS A 47 -3.69 7.66 38.94
CA CYS A 47 -4.95 7.55 39.69
C CYS A 47 -4.92 6.53 40.81
N LEU A 48 -4.19 5.40 40.60
CA LEU A 48 -4.05 4.35 41.63
C LEU A 48 -3.08 4.73 42.74
N LEU A 49 -2.10 5.58 42.46
CA LEU A 49 -1.14 6.09 43.45
C LEU A 49 -1.74 7.21 44.31
N LEU A 50 -2.73 7.94 43.80
CA LEU A 50 -3.42 8.98 44.58
C LEU A 50 -4.23 8.36 45.72
N PRO A 51 -4.22 8.98 46.95
CA PRO A 51 -4.93 8.44 48.12
C PRO A 51 -6.45 8.61 48.04
N VAL A 52 -6.96 9.28 47.01
CA VAL A 52 -8.40 9.58 46.84
C VAL A 52 -9.15 8.34 46.38
N PHE A 53 -10.11 7.88 47.15
CA PHE A 53 -10.95 6.71 46.86
C PHE A 53 -11.66 6.79 45.50
N ILE A 54 -12.22 7.96 45.19
CA ILE A 54 -12.97 8.21 43.94
C ILE A 54 -12.07 8.01 42.71
N THR A 55 -10.81 8.49 42.73
CA THR A 55 -9.88 8.32 41.60
C THR A 55 -9.53 6.87 41.38
N ARG A 56 -9.38 6.07 42.43
CA ARG A 56 -9.14 4.63 42.34
C ARG A 56 -10.33 3.88 41.74
N LEU A 57 -11.57 4.24 42.13
CA LEU A 57 -12.79 3.60 41.64
C LEU A 57 -12.99 3.87 40.13
N TYR A 58 -12.75 5.09 39.68
CA TYR A 58 -12.94 5.50 38.28
C TYR A 58 -11.66 5.57 37.46
N ALA A 59 -10.51 5.08 37.96
CA ALA A 59 -9.20 5.17 37.32
C ALA A 59 -9.21 4.73 35.84
N LYS A 60 -9.95 3.65 35.52
CA LYS A 60 -10.08 3.14 34.15
C LYS A 60 -10.82 4.12 33.22
N LYS A 61 -11.89 4.73 33.70
CA LYS A 61 -12.72 5.70 32.90
C LYS A 61 -12.00 7.02 32.75
N ILE A 62 -11.37 7.51 33.82
CA ILE A 62 -10.56 8.75 33.80
C ILE A 62 -9.42 8.57 32.79
N ALA A 63 -8.69 7.45 32.86
CA ALA A 63 -7.61 7.16 31.92
C ALA A 63 -8.10 7.06 30.47
N ALA A 64 -9.25 6.42 30.23
CA ALA A 64 -9.85 6.34 28.90
C ALA A 64 -10.27 7.70 28.35
N PHE A 65 -10.85 8.55 29.17
CA PHE A 65 -11.25 9.91 28.77
C PHE A 65 -10.02 10.78 28.42
N VAL A 66 -9.02 10.80 29.30
CA VAL A 66 -7.77 11.56 29.06
C VAL A 66 -7.05 11.04 27.80
N ALA A 67 -7.00 9.73 27.61
CA ALA A 67 -6.40 9.13 26.43
C ALA A 67 -7.18 9.50 25.14
N LEU A 68 -8.51 9.60 25.20
CA LEU A 68 -9.33 10.06 24.07
C LEU A 68 -9.04 11.52 23.72
N CYS A 69 -8.95 12.40 24.72
CA CYS A 69 -8.57 13.80 24.52
C CYS A 69 -7.15 13.90 23.92
N THR A 70 -6.21 13.13 24.44
CA THR A 70 -4.83 13.07 23.89
C THR A 70 -4.82 12.62 22.44
N ALA A 71 -5.62 11.60 22.09
CA ALA A 71 -5.74 11.12 20.70
C ALA A 71 -6.32 12.20 19.78
N ALA A 72 -7.31 12.99 20.25
CA ALA A 72 -7.90 14.09 19.50
C ALA A 72 -6.88 15.24 19.26
N VAL A 73 -6.13 15.61 20.29
CA VAL A 73 -5.03 16.58 20.17
C VAL A 73 -3.98 16.10 19.19
N TYR A 74 -3.58 14.82 19.28
CA TYR A 74 -2.61 14.24 18.36
C TYR A 74 -3.11 14.20 16.91
N LEU A 75 -4.39 13.94 16.68
CA LEU A 75 -4.99 14.05 15.35
C LEU A 75 -4.81 15.46 14.78
N GLY A 76 -5.04 16.51 15.57
CA GLY A 76 -4.82 17.90 15.16
C GLY A 76 -3.34 18.19 14.85
N LEU A 77 -2.43 17.81 15.76
CA LEU A 77 -0.99 18.03 15.62
C LEU A 77 -0.37 17.28 14.41
N SER A 78 -0.93 16.13 14.07
CA SER A 78 -0.47 15.31 12.93
C SER A 78 -0.95 15.81 11.55
N GLY A 79 -1.62 16.98 11.50
CA GLY A 79 -2.17 17.52 10.26
C GLY A 79 -3.38 16.77 9.71
N GLY A 80 -4.02 15.91 10.52
CA GLY A 80 -5.26 15.22 10.16
C GLY A 80 -5.16 14.34 8.90
N SER A 81 -4.02 13.70 8.67
CA SER A 81 -3.85 12.81 7.49
C SER A 81 -4.90 11.69 7.48
N ILE A 82 -5.24 11.17 6.30
CA ILE A 82 -6.25 10.10 6.16
C ILE A 82 -5.91 8.89 7.04
N SER A 83 -4.62 8.54 7.17
CA SER A 83 -4.18 7.45 8.03
C SER A 83 -4.40 7.73 9.51
N THR A 84 -4.16 8.97 9.95
CA THR A 84 -4.36 9.39 11.35
C THR A 84 -5.84 9.47 11.70
N GLN A 85 -6.69 9.97 10.77
CA GLN A 85 -8.15 10.00 10.96
C GLN A 85 -8.70 8.58 11.18
N ARG A 86 -8.28 7.61 10.36
CA ARG A 86 -8.70 6.20 10.55
C ARG A 86 -8.26 5.66 11.91
N ALA A 87 -7.01 5.89 12.26
CA ALA A 87 -6.46 5.46 13.55
C ALA A 87 -7.25 6.06 14.72
N PHE A 88 -7.56 7.36 14.63
CA PHE A 88 -8.36 8.05 15.64
C PHE A 88 -9.75 7.46 15.79
N VAL A 89 -10.48 7.23 14.69
CA VAL A 89 -11.84 6.65 14.75
C VAL A 89 -11.80 5.25 15.38
N MET A 90 -10.84 4.41 15.00
CA MET A 90 -10.69 3.06 15.57
C MET A 90 -10.44 3.12 17.08
N VAL A 91 -9.51 3.98 17.51
CA VAL A 91 -9.15 4.15 18.92
C VAL A 91 -10.29 4.80 19.69
N ALA A 92 -10.96 5.81 19.13
CA ALA A 92 -12.09 6.49 19.75
C ALA A 92 -13.24 5.53 20.04
N VAL A 93 -13.61 4.67 19.06
CA VAL A 93 -14.63 3.62 19.26
C VAL A 93 -14.24 2.67 20.40
N MET A 94 -12.96 2.27 20.47
CA MET A 94 -12.46 1.40 21.54
C MET A 94 -12.50 2.10 22.91
N LEU A 95 -12.07 3.35 23.01
CA LEU A 95 -12.07 4.11 24.26
C LEU A 95 -13.47 4.45 24.75
N VAL A 96 -14.36 4.81 23.83
CA VAL A 96 -15.80 5.02 24.12
C VAL A 96 -16.41 3.71 24.65
N ALA A 97 -16.10 2.57 24.07
CA ALA A 97 -16.55 1.28 24.62
C ALA A 97 -16.07 1.07 26.06
N VAL A 98 -14.82 1.46 26.39
CA VAL A 98 -14.32 1.42 27.79
C VAL A 98 -15.10 2.32 28.71
N LEU A 99 -15.45 3.54 28.29
CA LEU A 99 -16.23 4.49 29.08
C LEU A 99 -17.63 3.96 29.42
N PHE A 100 -18.23 3.19 28.50
CA PHE A 100 -19.53 2.53 28.69
C PHE A 100 -19.43 1.10 29.23
N ASP A 101 -18.30 0.71 29.82
CA ASP A 101 -18.04 -0.61 30.39
C ASP A 101 -18.25 -1.77 29.39
N ARG A 102 -18.02 -1.51 28.11
CA ARG A 102 -18.07 -2.50 27.05
C ARG A 102 -16.69 -3.04 26.70
N ARG A 103 -16.64 -4.19 26.03
CA ARG A 103 -15.39 -4.76 25.55
C ARG A 103 -14.80 -3.89 24.45
N ALA A 104 -13.65 -3.26 24.70
CA ALA A 104 -12.97 -2.39 23.75
C ALA A 104 -12.49 -3.17 22.50
N ILE A 105 -11.83 -4.30 22.73
CA ILE A 105 -11.27 -5.14 21.66
C ILE A 105 -12.30 -6.21 21.29
N SER A 106 -13.01 -5.98 20.19
CA SER A 106 -14.03 -6.89 19.67
C SER A 106 -14.26 -6.66 18.18
N LEU A 107 -14.73 -7.68 17.45
CA LEU A 107 -15.11 -7.54 16.06
C LEU A 107 -16.22 -6.49 15.85
N ARG A 108 -17.10 -6.30 16.85
CA ARG A 108 -18.14 -5.27 16.81
C ARG A 108 -17.55 -3.87 16.81
N SER A 109 -16.51 -3.63 17.65
CA SER A 109 -15.82 -2.32 17.67
C SER A 109 -15.12 -2.05 16.35
N VAL A 110 -14.51 -3.07 15.73
CA VAL A 110 -13.88 -2.94 14.41
C VAL A 110 -14.93 -2.64 13.33
N ALA A 111 -16.05 -3.37 13.32
CA ALA A 111 -17.14 -3.16 12.37
C ALA A 111 -17.76 -1.76 12.51
N LEU A 112 -17.98 -1.28 13.76
CA LEU A 112 -18.50 0.07 14.01
C LEU A 112 -17.53 1.14 13.51
N ALA A 113 -16.23 0.99 13.76
CA ALA A 113 -15.22 1.92 13.25
C ALA A 113 -15.17 1.92 11.71
N ALA A 114 -15.30 0.75 11.07
CA ALA A 114 -15.39 0.65 9.61
C ALA A 114 -16.63 1.37 9.07
N ALA A 115 -17.80 1.14 9.68
CA ALA A 115 -19.06 1.78 9.29
C ALA A 115 -18.97 3.31 9.41
N ILE A 116 -18.47 3.84 10.52
CA ILE A 116 -18.28 5.28 10.71
C ILE A 116 -17.38 5.86 9.61
N LEU A 117 -16.24 5.23 9.35
CA LEU A 117 -15.30 5.70 8.33
C LEU A 117 -15.90 5.68 6.92
N LEU A 118 -16.64 4.64 6.57
CA LEU A 118 -17.26 4.50 5.25
C LEU A 118 -18.45 5.45 5.08
N LEU A 119 -19.17 5.78 6.14
CA LEU A 119 -20.20 6.83 6.12
C LEU A 119 -19.60 8.22 5.91
N LEU A 120 -18.43 8.49 6.50
CA LEU A 120 -17.73 9.77 6.34
C LEU A 120 -17.00 9.88 5.01
N ARG A 121 -16.44 8.78 4.51
CA ARG A 121 -15.61 8.70 3.29
C ARG A 121 -15.79 7.36 2.59
N PRO A 122 -16.82 7.19 1.75
CA PRO A 122 -17.09 5.93 1.04
C PRO A 122 -15.93 5.47 0.16
N GLU A 123 -15.21 6.42 -0.45
CA GLU A 123 -14.05 6.17 -1.31
C GLU A 123 -12.88 5.51 -0.57
N ALA A 124 -12.84 5.60 0.76
CA ALA A 124 -11.80 4.98 1.57
C ALA A 124 -11.76 3.45 1.41
N LEU A 125 -12.88 2.80 1.05
CA LEU A 125 -12.96 1.36 0.83
C LEU A 125 -11.91 0.85 -0.16
N PHE A 126 -11.63 1.62 -1.20
CA PHE A 126 -10.67 1.26 -2.25
C PHE A 126 -9.23 1.66 -1.91
N SER A 127 -9.00 2.37 -0.82
CA SER A 127 -7.65 2.78 -0.42
C SER A 127 -6.87 1.63 0.21
N PRO A 128 -5.59 1.42 -0.17
CA PRO A 128 -4.74 0.39 0.44
C PRO A 128 -4.67 0.52 1.96
N GLY A 129 -4.64 1.77 2.44
CA GLY A 129 -4.56 2.03 3.87
C GLY A 129 -5.78 1.56 4.66
N PHE A 130 -7.00 1.73 4.15
CA PHE A 130 -8.22 1.21 4.79
C PHE A 130 -8.19 -0.31 4.81
N GLN A 131 -7.97 -0.93 3.65
CA GLN A 131 -7.99 -2.38 3.49
C GLN A 131 -6.96 -3.07 4.40
N MET A 132 -5.71 -2.63 4.37
CA MET A 132 -4.64 -3.20 5.22
C MET A 132 -4.89 -2.99 6.71
N SER A 133 -5.38 -1.80 7.13
CA SER A 133 -5.64 -1.52 8.54
C SER A 133 -6.77 -2.39 9.09
N PHE A 134 -7.88 -2.51 8.37
CA PHE A 134 -9.01 -3.32 8.81
C PHE A 134 -8.72 -4.82 8.71
N ALA A 135 -7.98 -5.27 7.69
CA ALA A 135 -7.53 -6.66 7.59
C ALA A 135 -6.63 -7.03 8.79
N ALA A 136 -5.61 -6.23 9.08
CA ALA A 136 -4.72 -6.45 10.22
C ALA A 136 -5.46 -6.44 11.55
N THR A 137 -6.30 -5.42 11.79
CA THR A 137 -7.01 -5.28 13.07
C THR A 137 -8.00 -6.41 13.28
N THR A 138 -8.77 -6.80 12.25
CA THR A 138 -9.70 -7.93 12.31
C THR A 138 -8.97 -9.22 12.62
N ALA A 139 -7.90 -9.51 11.89
CA ALA A 139 -7.10 -10.72 12.08
C ALA A 139 -6.46 -10.77 13.48
N LEU A 140 -5.91 -9.65 13.96
CA LEU A 140 -5.36 -9.56 15.31
C LEU A 140 -6.41 -9.79 16.40
N VAL A 141 -7.59 -9.17 16.28
CA VAL A 141 -8.69 -9.39 17.24
C VAL A 141 -9.07 -10.86 17.31
N VAL A 142 -9.24 -11.51 16.15
CA VAL A 142 -9.56 -12.94 16.09
C VAL A 142 -8.44 -13.79 16.69
N ALA A 143 -7.19 -13.53 16.32
CA ALA A 143 -6.04 -14.29 16.79
C ALA A 143 -5.84 -14.17 18.31
N PHE A 144 -5.98 -12.96 18.87
CA PHE A 144 -5.84 -12.76 20.31
C PHE A 144 -7.03 -13.30 21.13
N LEU A 145 -8.24 -13.28 20.59
CA LEU A 145 -9.38 -13.97 21.20
C LEU A 145 -9.14 -15.47 21.26
N TRP A 146 -8.70 -16.09 20.14
CA TRP A 146 -8.33 -17.50 20.11
C TRP A 146 -7.16 -17.81 21.03
N TRP A 147 -6.10 -16.97 21.04
CA TRP A 147 -4.95 -17.14 21.93
C TRP A 147 -5.33 -17.17 23.40
N LYS A 148 -6.24 -16.28 23.81
CA LYS A 148 -6.70 -16.19 25.20
C LYS A 148 -7.35 -17.49 25.69
N ASP A 149 -8.06 -18.18 24.79
CA ASP A 149 -8.81 -19.40 25.11
C ASP A 149 -7.99 -20.67 24.82
N SER A 150 -6.74 -20.53 24.34
CA SER A 150 -5.88 -21.63 23.96
C SER A 150 -4.99 -22.14 25.11
N ALA A 151 -4.63 -23.44 25.06
CA ALA A 151 -3.69 -24.05 25.96
C ALA A 151 -2.21 -23.68 25.69
N PHE A 152 -1.93 -22.86 24.67
CA PHE A 152 -0.56 -22.48 24.29
C PHE A 152 0.08 -21.42 25.20
N GLN A 153 -0.64 -20.94 26.22
CA GLN A 153 -0.08 -19.99 27.16
C GLN A 153 0.95 -20.68 28.09
N SER A 154 2.17 -20.16 28.03
CA SER A 154 3.23 -20.60 28.94
C SER A 154 3.00 -20.02 30.34
N ARG A 155 3.46 -20.77 31.38
CA ARG A 155 3.52 -20.23 32.75
C ARG A 155 4.53 -19.08 32.90
N ARG A 156 5.50 -18.93 31.97
CA ARG A 156 6.53 -17.89 31.99
C ARG A 156 6.04 -16.65 31.21
N LYS A 157 5.88 -15.53 31.91
CA LYS A 157 5.41 -14.26 31.32
C LYS A 157 6.28 -13.77 30.15
N ALA A 158 7.60 -13.93 30.26
CA ALA A 158 8.54 -13.53 29.20
C ALA A 158 8.31 -14.33 27.91
N VAL A 159 8.06 -15.63 28.00
CA VAL A 159 7.76 -16.49 26.86
C VAL A 159 6.45 -16.04 26.19
N ASN A 160 5.41 -15.78 26.97
CA ASN A 160 4.14 -15.29 26.45
C ASN A 160 4.28 -13.93 25.77
N TRP A 161 5.16 -13.05 26.28
CA TRP A 161 5.43 -11.77 25.64
C TRP A 161 6.10 -11.97 24.27
N VAL A 162 7.14 -12.80 24.17
CA VAL A 162 7.82 -13.10 22.89
C VAL A 162 6.85 -13.75 21.90
N LEU A 163 6.08 -14.73 22.35
CA LEU A 163 5.07 -15.40 21.52
C LEU A 163 3.97 -14.42 21.07
N GLY A 164 3.55 -13.49 21.92
CA GLY A 164 2.60 -12.44 21.57
C GLY A 164 3.12 -11.48 20.50
N VAL A 165 4.39 -11.09 20.59
CA VAL A 165 5.07 -10.27 19.55
C VAL A 165 5.18 -11.05 18.24
N PHE A 166 5.59 -12.32 18.30
CA PHE A 166 5.63 -13.18 17.11
C PHE A 166 4.24 -13.32 16.48
N LEU A 167 3.23 -13.69 17.26
CA LEU A 167 1.85 -13.88 16.80
C LEU A 167 1.31 -12.60 16.16
N SER A 168 1.51 -11.44 16.80
CA SER A 168 1.03 -10.17 16.26
C SER A 168 1.70 -9.81 14.93
N SER A 169 3.01 -9.97 14.82
CA SER A 169 3.75 -9.69 13.59
C SER A 169 3.39 -10.66 12.46
N PHE A 170 3.26 -11.95 12.79
CA PHE A 170 2.90 -13.01 11.83
C PHE A 170 1.48 -12.84 11.31
N VAL A 171 0.50 -12.68 12.20
CA VAL A 171 -0.91 -12.53 11.82
C VAL A 171 -1.16 -11.25 11.05
N ALA A 172 -0.61 -10.13 11.50
CA ALA A 172 -0.72 -8.87 10.77
C ALA A 172 -0.05 -8.95 9.40
N GLY A 173 1.14 -9.57 9.32
CA GLY A 173 1.87 -9.80 8.08
C GLY A 173 1.06 -10.60 7.07
N ILE A 174 0.53 -11.77 7.45
CA ILE A 174 -0.30 -12.62 6.57
C ILE A 174 -1.58 -11.88 6.15
N ALA A 175 -2.26 -11.21 7.08
CA ALA A 175 -3.51 -10.51 6.78
C ALA A 175 -3.33 -9.34 5.81
N THR A 176 -2.17 -8.66 5.84
CA THR A 176 -1.89 -7.51 4.98
C THR A 176 -1.15 -7.87 3.70
N ALA A 177 -0.48 -9.02 3.64
CA ALA A 177 0.34 -9.44 2.50
C ALA A 177 -0.41 -9.43 1.16
N PRO A 178 -1.64 -9.96 1.02
CA PRO A 178 -2.36 -9.94 -0.26
C PRO A 178 -2.69 -8.52 -0.73
N TYR A 179 -3.02 -7.62 0.20
CA TYR A 179 -3.29 -6.22 -0.11
C TYR A 179 -2.01 -5.47 -0.49
N ALA A 180 -0.90 -5.76 0.21
CA ALA A 180 0.41 -5.20 -0.15
C ALA A 180 0.87 -5.68 -1.53
N ALA A 181 0.72 -6.97 -1.82
CA ALA A 181 1.03 -7.56 -3.11
C ALA A 181 0.17 -6.96 -4.25
N TYR A 182 -1.11 -6.70 -3.99
CA TYR A 182 -2.01 -6.09 -4.97
C TYR A 182 -1.69 -4.62 -5.24
N HIS A 183 -1.45 -3.82 -4.18
CA HIS A 183 -1.31 -2.36 -4.33
C HIS A 183 0.11 -1.89 -4.57
N PHE A 184 1.11 -2.65 -4.10
CA PHE A 184 2.53 -2.26 -4.17
C PHE A 184 3.38 -3.23 -4.97
N ASN A 185 2.80 -4.33 -5.45
CA ASN A 185 3.48 -5.36 -6.26
C ASN A 185 4.74 -5.94 -5.60
N LEU A 186 4.79 -5.91 -4.28
CA LEU A 186 5.96 -6.30 -3.50
C LEU A 186 5.57 -7.25 -2.36
N PHE A 187 6.33 -8.33 -2.23
CA PHE A 187 6.28 -9.22 -1.08
C PHE A 187 7.63 -9.24 -0.39
N SER A 188 7.66 -8.92 0.91
CA SER A 188 8.89 -8.91 1.70
C SER A 188 9.04 -10.21 2.47
N HIS A 189 10.07 -11.01 2.14
CA HIS A 189 10.39 -12.26 2.84
C HIS A 189 10.98 -12.01 4.23
N VAL A 190 11.63 -10.88 4.41
CA VAL A 190 12.29 -10.47 5.66
C VAL A 190 11.39 -9.65 6.59
N SER A 191 10.12 -9.46 6.21
CA SER A 191 9.15 -8.65 6.96
C SER A 191 8.99 -9.13 8.41
N LEU A 192 8.85 -10.44 8.62
CA LEU A 192 8.61 -11.00 9.96
C LEU A 192 9.76 -10.71 10.93
N PRO A 193 11.02 -11.11 10.66
CA PRO A 193 12.12 -10.82 11.57
C PRO A 193 12.39 -9.32 11.72
N ALA A 194 12.28 -8.53 10.67
CA ALA A 194 12.46 -7.09 10.74
C ALA A 194 11.41 -6.42 11.66
N ASN A 195 10.14 -6.83 11.57
CA ASN A 195 9.08 -6.34 12.45
C ASN A 195 9.24 -6.80 13.89
N MET A 196 9.67 -8.03 14.13
CA MET A 196 9.91 -8.54 15.49
C MET A 196 10.99 -7.75 16.23
N LEU A 197 12.01 -7.25 15.53
CA LEU A 197 13.09 -6.46 16.10
C LEU A 197 12.77 -4.96 16.21
N SER A 198 11.89 -4.44 15.35
CA SER A 198 11.61 -3.01 15.25
C SER A 198 10.35 -2.58 16.02
N VAL A 199 9.24 -3.33 15.88
CA VAL A 199 7.94 -2.94 16.45
C VAL A 199 7.93 -2.90 17.98
N PRO A 200 8.52 -3.88 18.72
CA PRO A 200 8.59 -3.79 20.18
C PRO A 200 9.36 -2.57 20.65
N LEU A 201 10.47 -2.23 19.98
CA LEU A 201 11.29 -1.08 20.35
C LEU A 201 10.55 0.23 20.13
N MET A 202 9.73 0.29 19.06
CA MET A 202 8.83 1.43 18.82
C MET A 202 7.87 1.64 19.99
N GLY A 203 7.34 0.54 20.56
CA GLY A 203 6.39 0.59 21.69
C GLY A 203 7.02 0.83 23.05
N ILE A 204 8.19 0.25 23.33
CA ILE A 204 8.83 0.25 24.66
C ILE A 204 9.73 1.48 24.83
N LEU A 205 10.41 1.92 23.78
CA LEU A 205 11.40 3.00 23.86
C LEU A 205 10.93 4.26 23.12
N VAL A 206 10.67 4.17 21.81
CA VAL A 206 10.45 5.36 20.98
C VAL A 206 9.22 6.14 21.42
N MET A 207 8.06 5.48 21.57
CA MET A 207 6.81 6.18 21.91
C MET A 207 6.80 6.72 23.35
N PRO A 208 7.22 5.97 24.39
CA PRO A 208 7.31 6.54 25.75
C PRO A 208 8.28 7.72 25.82
N CYS A 209 9.47 7.62 25.19
CA CYS A 209 10.45 8.71 25.15
C CYS A 209 9.92 9.94 24.39
N ALA A 210 9.15 9.72 23.32
CA ALA A 210 8.52 10.81 22.60
C ALA A 210 7.45 11.53 23.45
N VAL A 211 6.61 10.78 24.18
CA VAL A 211 5.66 11.37 25.14
C VAL A 211 6.40 12.15 26.23
N LEU A 212 7.47 11.57 26.77
CA LEU A 212 8.31 12.22 27.75
C LEU A 212 8.90 13.55 27.24
N SER A 213 9.36 13.58 25.99
CA SER A 213 9.85 14.81 25.34
C SER A 213 8.78 15.92 25.35
N PHE A 214 7.55 15.58 25.00
CA PHE A 214 6.46 16.55 25.01
C PHE A 214 6.15 17.07 26.43
N VAL A 215 6.18 16.21 27.43
CA VAL A 215 5.97 16.57 28.83
C VAL A 215 7.10 17.46 29.36
N LEU A 216 8.34 17.20 28.94
CA LEU A 216 9.53 17.95 29.37
C LEU A 216 9.75 19.25 28.57
N MET A 217 9.11 19.41 27.42
CA MET A 217 9.27 20.55 26.52
C MET A 217 9.03 21.93 27.20
N PRO A 218 8.01 22.13 28.04
CA PRO A 218 7.83 23.41 28.74
C PRO A 218 8.97 23.78 29.70
N PHE A 219 9.78 22.79 30.09
CA PHE A 219 10.93 22.97 30.99
C PHE A 219 12.28 23.07 30.25
N GLY A 220 12.27 22.99 28.90
CA GLY A 220 13.49 22.97 28.09
C GLY A 220 14.32 21.68 28.24
N LEU A 221 13.72 20.59 28.73
CA LEU A 221 14.36 19.31 29.00
C LEU A 221 13.97 18.21 27.98
N GLU A 222 13.40 18.58 26.85
CA GLU A 222 12.95 17.66 25.78
C GLU A 222 14.09 16.80 25.22
N ALA A 223 15.33 17.27 25.30
CA ALA A 223 16.53 16.57 24.82
C ALA A 223 16.69 15.17 25.44
N PHE A 224 16.31 14.99 26.71
CA PHE A 224 16.39 13.67 27.35
C PHE A 224 15.48 12.65 26.69
N GLY A 225 14.24 13.03 26.37
CA GLY A 225 13.32 12.13 25.66
C GLY A 225 13.74 11.96 24.21
N LEU A 226 14.17 13.01 23.51
CA LEU A 226 14.65 12.94 22.13
C LEU A 226 15.86 12.02 21.97
N PHE A 227 16.73 11.94 22.97
CA PHE A 227 17.84 10.99 22.98
C PHE A 227 17.37 9.54 22.88
N GLY A 228 16.37 9.16 23.68
CA GLY A 228 15.77 7.81 23.60
C GLY A 228 15.07 7.54 22.27
N VAL A 229 14.37 8.54 21.71
CA VAL A 229 13.75 8.47 20.38
C VAL A 229 14.82 8.23 19.32
N ARG A 230 15.92 8.98 19.35
CA ARG A 230 17.05 8.84 18.42
C ARG A 230 17.61 7.42 18.44
N LEU A 231 17.94 6.89 19.63
CA LEU A 231 18.49 5.54 19.76
C LEU A 231 17.55 4.48 19.15
N GLY A 232 16.25 4.60 19.42
CA GLY A 232 15.26 3.67 18.87
C GLY A 232 15.14 3.75 17.35
N LEU A 233 15.15 4.96 16.77
CA LEU A 233 15.06 5.16 15.32
C LEU A 233 16.35 4.70 14.61
N GLU A 234 17.55 4.96 15.20
CA GLU A 234 18.81 4.46 14.67
C GLU A 234 18.85 2.93 14.63
N TRP A 235 18.33 2.28 15.67
CA TRP A 235 18.19 0.82 15.67
C TRP A 235 17.27 0.32 14.53
N ILE A 236 16.08 0.92 14.39
CA ILE A 236 15.14 0.55 13.33
C ILE A 236 15.76 0.73 11.94
N ALA A 237 16.52 1.82 11.74
CA ALA A 237 17.26 2.07 10.49
C ALA A 237 18.33 1.00 10.23
N LYS A 238 19.11 0.60 11.26
CA LYS A 238 20.10 -0.48 11.15
C LYS A 238 19.44 -1.83 10.82
N VAL A 239 18.31 -2.16 11.45
CA VAL A 239 17.54 -3.36 11.14
C VAL A 239 17.06 -3.34 9.69
N ALA A 240 16.52 -2.20 9.22
CA ALA A 240 16.07 -2.05 7.84
C ALA A 240 17.23 -2.25 6.85
N LEU A 241 18.37 -1.59 7.07
CA LEU A 241 19.56 -1.70 6.24
C LEU A 241 20.09 -3.14 6.19
N TYR A 242 20.20 -3.80 7.35
CA TYR A 242 20.69 -5.18 7.44
C TYR A 242 19.82 -6.15 6.63
N PHE A 243 18.50 -6.13 6.85
CA PHE A 243 17.59 -7.05 6.17
C PHE A 243 17.34 -6.70 4.70
N SER A 244 17.41 -5.43 4.31
CA SER A 244 17.28 -5.03 2.91
C SER A 244 18.47 -5.45 2.05
N GLY A 245 19.63 -5.68 2.67
CA GLY A 245 20.85 -6.13 2.00
C GLY A 245 20.81 -7.58 1.48
N PHE A 246 19.87 -8.40 1.93
CA PHE A 246 19.74 -9.74 1.39
C PHE A 246 19.24 -9.72 -0.07
N SER A 247 19.84 -10.52 -0.94
CA SER A 247 19.47 -10.61 -2.35
C SER A 247 18.00 -10.96 -2.57
N ASN A 248 17.47 -11.84 -1.71
CA ASN A 248 16.09 -12.31 -1.75
C ASN A 248 15.21 -11.63 -0.69
N ALA A 249 15.52 -10.38 -0.28
CA ALA A 249 14.71 -9.67 0.72
C ALA A 249 13.26 -9.44 0.25
N THR A 250 13.07 -9.26 -1.05
CA THR A 250 11.77 -8.98 -1.66
C THR A 250 11.58 -9.76 -2.94
N SER A 251 10.33 -10.15 -3.22
CA SER A 251 9.88 -10.62 -4.52
C SER A 251 8.86 -9.66 -5.09
N GLU A 252 8.98 -9.37 -6.37
CA GLU A 252 8.00 -8.61 -7.12
C GLU A 252 6.86 -9.52 -7.53
N ILE A 253 5.63 -9.03 -7.45
CA ILE A 253 4.42 -9.80 -7.72
C ILE A 253 3.62 -9.14 -8.82
N VAL A 254 3.26 -9.91 -9.83
CA VAL A 254 2.40 -9.45 -10.93
C VAL A 254 1.06 -8.97 -10.40
N THR A 255 0.59 -7.80 -10.86
CA THR A 255 -0.72 -7.28 -10.51
C THR A 255 -1.82 -8.22 -11.00
N PRO A 256 -2.69 -8.74 -10.13
CA PRO A 256 -3.78 -9.61 -10.54
C PRO A 256 -4.94 -8.80 -11.14
N GLN A 257 -5.96 -9.52 -11.57
CA GLN A 257 -7.19 -8.92 -12.07
C GLN A 257 -7.96 -8.18 -10.97
N PRO A 258 -8.74 -7.12 -11.28
CA PRO A 258 -9.40 -6.26 -10.28
C PRO A 258 -10.39 -6.99 -9.35
N TRP A 259 -10.99 -8.10 -9.79
CA TRP A 259 -11.95 -8.89 -8.99
C TRP A 259 -11.30 -9.72 -7.88
N VAL A 260 -9.99 -9.99 -7.99
CA VAL A 260 -9.24 -10.87 -7.06
C VAL A 260 -9.31 -10.35 -5.62
N LEU A 261 -9.07 -9.06 -5.42
CA LEU A 261 -9.05 -8.47 -4.08
C LEU A 261 -10.43 -8.40 -3.42
N PRO A 262 -11.53 -7.98 -4.09
CA PRO A 262 -12.87 -8.06 -3.53
C PRO A 262 -13.29 -9.49 -3.17
N VAL A 263 -13.04 -10.48 -4.03
CA VAL A 263 -13.38 -11.88 -3.75
C VAL A 263 -12.58 -12.41 -2.56
N LEU A 264 -11.29 -12.11 -2.47
CA LEU A 264 -10.47 -12.47 -1.30
C LEU A 264 -11.05 -11.88 -0.02
N SER A 265 -11.33 -10.56 -0.03
CA SER A 265 -11.84 -9.85 1.14
C SER A 265 -13.17 -10.42 1.63
N LEU A 266 -14.10 -10.67 0.71
CA LEU A 266 -15.40 -11.28 1.03
C LEU A 266 -15.24 -12.72 1.54
N SER A 267 -14.36 -13.51 0.92
CA SER A 267 -14.09 -14.90 1.35
C SER A 267 -13.52 -14.95 2.77
N VAL A 268 -12.58 -14.07 3.09
CA VAL A 268 -12.00 -13.98 4.44
C VAL A 268 -13.04 -13.50 5.45
N LEU A 269 -13.92 -12.55 5.10
CA LEU A 269 -15.00 -12.11 5.97
C LEU A 269 -16.01 -13.24 6.23
N VAL A 270 -16.41 -14.00 5.21
CA VAL A 270 -17.28 -15.17 5.36
C VAL A 270 -16.63 -16.20 6.28
N LEU A 271 -15.32 -16.46 6.14
CA LEU A 271 -14.59 -17.41 6.98
C LEU A 271 -14.65 -17.05 8.47
N PHE A 272 -14.54 -15.75 8.80
CA PHE A 272 -14.51 -15.29 10.21
C PHE A 272 -15.90 -15.03 10.81
N ILE A 273 -16.86 -14.57 10.01
CA ILE A 273 -18.18 -14.17 10.51
C ILE A 273 -19.16 -15.35 10.51
N TRP A 274 -19.10 -16.20 9.49
CA TRP A 274 -20.11 -17.25 9.31
C TRP A 274 -19.79 -18.49 10.16
N ARG A 275 -20.82 -19.01 10.84
CA ARG A 275 -20.74 -20.27 11.57
C ARG A 275 -21.51 -21.34 10.81
N GLY A 276 -21.00 -22.60 10.82
CA GLY A 276 -21.66 -23.72 10.15
C GLY A 276 -21.09 -24.03 8.76
N ARG A 277 -21.86 -24.76 7.96
CA ARG A 277 -21.37 -25.36 6.68
C ARG A 277 -21.00 -24.32 5.62
N PHE A 278 -21.65 -23.17 5.62
CA PHE A 278 -21.38 -22.08 4.65
C PHE A 278 -19.99 -21.47 4.74
N LYS A 279 -19.29 -21.59 5.89
CA LYS A 279 -17.89 -21.15 5.98
C LYS A 279 -16.98 -21.81 4.94
N TRP A 280 -17.33 -23.02 4.45
CA TRP A 280 -16.54 -23.73 3.44
C TRP A 280 -16.61 -23.09 2.05
N MET A 281 -17.63 -22.25 1.78
CA MET A 281 -17.68 -21.44 0.56
C MET A 281 -16.51 -20.45 0.45
N SER A 282 -15.95 -20.04 1.60
CA SER A 282 -14.75 -19.20 1.60
C SER A 282 -13.55 -19.88 0.96
N LEU A 283 -13.43 -21.21 1.07
CA LEU A 283 -12.36 -21.96 0.42
C LEU A 283 -12.47 -21.91 -1.10
N VAL A 284 -13.69 -21.99 -1.64
CA VAL A 284 -13.92 -21.84 -3.09
C VAL A 284 -13.50 -20.46 -3.55
N GLY A 285 -13.88 -19.41 -2.81
CA GLY A 285 -13.46 -18.04 -3.12
C GLY A 285 -11.95 -17.85 -3.04
N ILE A 286 -11.29 -18.37 -2.00
CA ILE A 286 -9.83 -18.30 -1.86
C ILE A 286 -9.13 -19.08 -2.99
N SER A 287 -9.62 -20.27 -3.34
CA SER A 287 -9.06 -21.05 -4.46
C SER A 287 -9.22 -20.31 -5.79
N SER A 288 -10.38 -19.69 -6.03
CA SER A 288 -10.62 -18.86 -7.21
C SER A 288 -9.64 -17.68 -7.29
N VAL A 289 -9.35 -17.04 -6.15
CA VAL A 289 -8.36 -15.96 -6.05
C VAL A 289 -6.96 -16.44 -6.40
N LEU A 290 -6.53 -17.58 -5.87
CA LEU A 290 -5.20 -18.15 -6.17
C LEU A 290 -5.07 -18.51 -7.66
N LEU A 291 -6.11 -19.11 -8.25
CA LEU A 291 -6.16 -19.39 -9.69
C LEU A 291 -6.15 -18.11 -10.51
N GLY A 292 -6.98 -17.12 -10.16
CA GLY A 292 -7.02 -15.83 -10.86
C GLY A 292 -5.71 -15.05 -10.77
N TRP A 293 -4.96 -15.22 -9.67
CA TRP A 293 -3.65 -14.60 -9.53
C TRP A 293 -2.59 -15.31 -10.39
N SER A 294 -2.57 -16.65 -10.37
CA SER A 294 -1.61 -17.44 -11.15
C SER A 294 -1.80 -17.30 -12.66
N THR A 295 -3.03 -16.99 -13.11
CA THR A 295 -3.37 -16.78 -14.54
C THR A 295 -3.38 -15.31 -14.96
N ALA A 296 -2.80 -14.41 -14.14
CA ALA A 296 -2.78 -12.98 -14.43
C ALA A 296 -1.99 -12.69 -15.71
N GLN A 297 -2.68 -12.22 -16.75
CA GLN A 297 -2.07 -11.84 -18.02
C GLN A 297 -1.76 -10.34 -18.03
N ARG A 298 -0.51 -10.02 -18.28
CA ARG A 298 -0.06 -8.63 -18.44
C ARG A 298 -0.25 -8.16 -19.88
N PRO A 299 -0.54 -6.86 -20.08
CA PRO A 299 -0.65 -6.31 -21.42
C PRO A 299 0.67 -6.42 -22.17
N ALA A 300 0.60 -6.85 -23.43
CA ALA A 300 1.78 -6.97 -24.27
C ALA A 300 2.39 -5.60 -24.60
N VAL A 301 1.53 -4.58 -24.81
CA VAL A 301 1.98 -3.20 -25.07
C VAL A 301 1.32 -2.24 -24.10
N LEU A 302 2.13 -1.36 -23.53
CA LEU A 302 1.70 -0.20 -22.73
C LEU A 302 2.13 1.09 -23.40
N ILE A 303 1.20 2.05 -23.47
CA ILE A 303 1.41 3.37 -24.07
C ILE A 303 1.05 4.42 -23.04
N ASP A 304 1.97 5.33 -22.76
CA ASP A 304 1.73 6.44 -21.83
C ASP A 304 0.76 7.49 -22.40
N GLN A 305 0.02 8.15 -21.51
CA GLN A 305 -0.99 9.16 -21.86
C GLN A 305 -0.43 10.37 -22.63
N ASP A 306 0.86 10.70 -22.48
CA ASP A 306 1.53 11.80 -23.18
C ASP A 306 2.35 11.32 -24.38
N ALA A 307 2.21 10.05 -24.79
CA ALA A 307 3.10 9.41 -25.75
C ALA A 307 4.59 9.59 -25.37
N ALA A 308 4.88 9.64 -24.08
CA ALA A 308 6.22 9.86 -23.57
C ALA A 308 7.05 8.59 -23.54
N LEU A 309 6.41 7.44 -23.33
CA LEU A 309 7.02 6.13 -23.24
C LEU A 309 6.11 5.05 -23.84
N VAL A 310 6.71 4.07 -24.48
CA VAL A 310 6.05 2.84 -24.93
C VAL A 310 6.82 1.66 -24.34
N GLY A 311 6.09 0.68 -23.81
CA GLY A 311 6.67 -0.52 -23.24
C GLY A 311 6.10 -1.77 -23.88
N ILE A 312 6.96 -2.72 -24.28
CA ILE A 312 6.60 -4.02 -24.85
C ILE A 312 7.03 -5.12 -23.88
N LEU A 313 6.12 -6.02 -23.52
CA LEU A 313 6.40 -7.12 -22.62
C LEU A 313 7.19 -8.20 -23.34
N THR A 314 8.35 -8.56 -22.81
CA THR A 314 9.18 -9.68 -23.27
C THR A 314 9.28 -10.74 -22.16
N LYS A 315 9.93 -11.87 -22.44
CA LYS A 315 10.20 -12.90 -21.43
C LYS A 315 11.17 -12.44 -20.33
N GLU A 316 12.06 -11.50 -20.65
CA GLU A 316 13.10 -10.97 -19.77
C GLU A 316 12.63 -9.74 -18.96
N GLY A 317 11.52 -9.13 -19.38
CA GLY A 317 10.93 -7.96 -18.75
C GLY A 317 10.31 -7.01 -19.76
N ARG A 318 9.97 -5.81 -19.35
CA ARG A 318 9.37 -4.81 -20.23
C ARG A 318 10.45 -4.01 -20.96
N ALA A 319 10.50 -4.19 -22.28
CA ALA A 319 11.32 -3.38 -23.17
C ALA A 319 10.77 -1.96 -23.25
N LEU A 320 11.62 -0.93 -23.10
CA LEU A 320 11.25 0.47 -23.08
C LEU A 320 11.77 1.23 -24.30
N SER A 321 10.92 2.02 -24.92
CA SER A 321 11.21 2.74 -26.17
C SER A 321 12.22 3.89 -26.06
N LYS A 322 12.65 4.23 -24.85
CA LYS A 322 13.62 5.32 -24.60
C LYS A 322 14.69 4.88 -23.60
N GLU A 323 15.89 5.38 -23.83
CA GLU A 323 17.03 5.20 -22.94
C GLU A 323 16.91 6.01 -21.65
N ARG A 324 16.32 7.20 -21.70
CA ARG A 324 16.18 8.11 -20.55
C ARG A 324 14.85 8.85 -20.55
N GLY A 325 14.42 9.24 -19.35
CA GLY A 325 13.16 9.96 -19.13
C GLY A 325 11.98 9.02 -18.83
N ALA A 326 10.92 9.59 -18.27
CA ALA A 326 9.73 8.85 -17.81
C ALA A 326 10.02 7.72 -16.79
N GLY A 327 11.06 7.89 -15.95
CA GLY A 327 11.51 6.85 -15.00
C GLY A 327 10.44 6.39 -14.04
N PHE A 328 9.58 7.29 -13.56
CA PHE A 328 8.43 6.93 -12.72
C PHE A 328 7.46 5.97 -13.43
N ILE A 329 7.17 6.21 -14.72
CA ILE A 329 6.28 5.37 -15.51
C ILE A 329 6.91 3.99 -15.72
N ALA A 330 8.21 3.97 -16.05
CA ALA A 330 8.98 2.75 -16.24
C ALA A 330 9.00 1.89 -14.96
N GLU A 331 9.24 2.51 -13.81
CA GLU A 331 9.22 1.84 -12.51
C GLU A 331 7.84 1.24 -12.20
N VAL A 332 6.76 2.01 -12.36
CA VAL A 332 5.39 1.53 -12.15
C VAL A 332 5.05 0.35 -13.07
N TRP A 333 5.43 0.43 -14.35
CA TRP A 333 5.18 -0.67 -15.28
C TRP A 333 5.96 -1.91 -14.91
N GLY A 334 7.27 -1.79 -14.60
CA GLY A 334 8.11 -2.91 -14.15
C GLY A 334 7.58 -3.56 -12.86
N GLN A 335 7.19 -2.77 -11.88
CA GLN A 335 6.56 -3.27 -10.65
C GLN A 335 5.29 -4.07 -10.96
N ASN A 336 4.40 -3.52 -11.79
CA ASN A 336 3.15 -4.19 -12.17
C ASN A 336 3.39 -5.51 -12.93
N ASP A 337 4.48 -5.59 -13.68
CA ASP A 337 4.86 -6.81 -14.43
C ASP A 337 5.55 -7.85 -13.55
N GLY A 338 5.96 -7.48 -12.34
CA GLY A 338 6.72 -8.34 -11.44
C GLY A 338 8.17 -8.56 -11.89
N LEU A 339 8.70 -7.68 -12.75
CA LEU A 339 10.05 -7.73 -13.30
C LEU A 339 10.60 -6.31 -13.44
N LEU A 340 11.34 -5.85 -12.44
CA LEU A 340 11.94 -4.52 -12.45
C LEU A 340 13.34 -4.59 -13.07
N LEU A 341 13.46 -4.12 -14.31
CA LEU A 341 14.74 -3.95 -14.99
C LEU A 341 15.29 -2.55 -14.77
N ASN A 342 16.61 -2.40 -14.83
CA ASN A 342 17.22 -1.08 -14.95
C ASN A 342 16.82 -0.46 -16.30
N HIS A 343 16.77 0.87 -16.36
CA HIS A 343 16.28 1.59 -17.54
C HIS A 343 17.12 1.30 -18.79
N ASP A 344 18.43 1.17 -18.63
CA ASP A 344 19.37 0.87 -19.71
C ASP A 344 19.18 -0.56 -20.25
N GLU A 345 18.97 -1.54 -19.36
CA GLU A 345 18.65 -2.92 -19.73
C GLU A 345 17.31 -3.01 -20.48
N ALA A 346 16.29 -2.31 -19.97
CA ALA A 346 14.96 -2.26 -20.59
C ALA A 346 15.00 -1.60 -21.99
N PHE A 347 15.86 -0.60 -22.20
CA PHE A 347 16.08 0.01 -23.51
C PHE A 347 16.87 -0.92 -24.45
N GLY A 348 17.86 -1.64 -23.93
CA GLY A 348 18.58 -2.68 -24.68
C GLY A 348 17.63 -3.73 -25.25
N LEU A 349 16.65 -4.18 -24.45
CA LEU A 349 15.61 -5.12 -24.91
C LEU A 349 14.75 -4.53 -26.04
N TRP A 350 14.45 -3.22 -26.01
CA TRP A 350 13.67 -2.58 -27.09
C TRP A 350 14.33 -2.70 -28.46
N GLN A 351 15.66 -2.62 -28.51
CA GLN A 351 16.42 -2.73 -29.76
C GLN A 351 16.40 -4.14 -30.34
N SER A 352 16.24 -5.17 -29.48
CA SER A 352 16.18 -6.58 -29.88
C SER A 352 14.78 -7.06 -30.26
N VAL A 353 13.73 -6.33 -29.89
CA VAL A 353 12.34 -6.72 -30.15
C VAL A 353 11.92 -6.37 -31.56
N ASN A 354 11.72 -7.39 -32.39
CA ASN A 354 11.19 -7.22 -33.76
C ASN A 354 9.65 -7.16 -33.72
N MET A 355 9.10 -6.07 -33.22
CA MET A 355 7.65 -5.84 -33.15
C MET A 355 7.18 -4.74 -34.09
N THR A 356 5.91 -4.85 -34.51
CA THR A 356 5.18 -3.90 -35.36
C THR A 356 4.83 -2.58 -34.65
N VAL A 357 5.42 -2.32 -33.45
CA VAL A 357 5.16 -1.08 -32.68
C VAL A 357 6.32 -0.10 -32.83
N LYS A 358 6.05 1.05 -33.40
CA LYS A 358 7.04 2.12 -33.65
C LYS A 358 6.71 3.36 -32.80
N HIS A 359 7.69 3.88 -32.05
CA HIS A 359 7.54 5.06 -31.21
C HIS A 359 8.30 6.26 -31.76
N HIS A 360 7.56 7.31 -32.11
CA HIS A 360 8.06 8.56 -32.66
C HIS A 360 8.04 9.68 -31.62
N TRP A 361 9.10 9.80 -30.82
CA TRP A 361 9.16 10.75 -29.71
C TRP A 361 10.05 11.97 -29.94
N SER A 362 10.93 11.96 -30.98
CA SER A 362 11.90 13.02 -31.26
C SER A 362 11.81 13.53 -32.68
N LYS A 363 12.03 14.85 -32.86
CA LYS A 363 12.14 15.45 -34.19
C LYS A 363 13.35 14.97 -34.99
N LYS A 364 14.43 14.55 -34.30
CA LYS A 364 15.69 14.09 -34.93
C LYS A 364 15.56 12.76 -35.69
N ASN A 365 14.56 11.96 -35.36
CA ASN A 365 14.37 10.63 -35.95
C ASN A 365 13.46 10.60 -37.16
N HIS A 366 13.17 11.77 -37.77
CA HIS A 366 12.14 11.84 -38.83
C HIS A 366 12.62 12.61 -40.05
N GLY A 367 12.98 11.85 -41.05
CA GLY A 367 13.40 12.31 -42.36
C GLY A 367 12.29 12.33 -43.43
N GLY A 368 11.01 12.49 -43.07
CA GLY A 368 9.96 12.56 -44.09
C GLY A 368 8.64 11.87 -43.71
N PRO A 369 7.68 11.79 -44.65
CA PRO A 369 6.42 11.07 -44.43
C PRO A 369 6.70 9.59 -44.23
N VAL A 370 6.13 9.02 -43.15
CA VAL A 370 6.27 7.60 -42.80
C VAL A 370 5.12 6.85 -43.45
N HIS A 371 5.47 5.88 -44.32
CA HIS A 371 4.49 4.93 -44.83
C HIS A 371 4.40 3.74 -43.88
N CYS A 372 3.19 3.33 -43.54
CA CYS A 372 2.93 2.25 -42.61
C CYS A 372 2.01 1.18 -43.18
N THR A 373 2.16 -0.05 -42.67
CA THR A 373 1.37 -1.22 -43.05
C THR A 373 0.23 -1.47 -42.08
N ALA A 374 -0.77 -2.23 -42.46
CA ALA A 374 -1.99 -2.48 -41.67
C ALA A 374 -1.72 -3.16 -40.30
N GLU A 375 -0.57 -3.82 -40.16
CA GLU A 375 -0.18 -4.52 -38.93
C GLU A 375 0.66 -3.66 -37.97
N GLU A 376 1.05 -2.45 -38.39
CA GLU A 376 1.90 -1.56 -37.59
C GLU A 376 1.09 -0.67 -36.64
N ILE A 377 1.61 -0.50 -35.43
CA ILE A 377 1.12 0.41 -34.42
C ILE A 377 2.12 1.56 -34.30
N HIS A 378 1.71 2.76 -34.63
CA HIS A 378 2.53 3.96 -34.51
C HIS A 378 2.08 4.81 -33.33
N VAL A 379 3.01 5.07 -32.40
CA VAL A 379 2.79 5.98 -31.27
C VAL A 379 3.56 7.26 -31.53
N THR A 380 2.89 8.40 -31.59
CA THR A 380 3.54 9.66 -31.91
C THR A 380 3.23 10.78 -30.91
N ARG A 381 4.29 11.43 -30.45
CA ARG A 381 4.19 12.63 -29.61
C ARG A 381 4.08 13.90 -30.43
N LEU A 382 4.58 13.89 -31.65
CA LEU A 382 4.64 15.01 -32.56
C LEU A 382 3.64 14.80 -33.71
N ARG A 383 3.17 15.89 -34.33
CA ARG A 383 2.37 15.80 -35.57
C ARG A 383 3.28 15.36 -36.70
N HIS A 384 3.14 14.14 -37.15
CA HIS A 384 3.82 13.59 -38.32
C HIS A 384 2.83 13.23 -39.38
N ALA A 385 3.24 13.40 -40.64
CA ALA A 385 2.51 12.88 -41.78
C ALA A 385 2.76 11.37 -41.88
N ILE A 386 1.91 10.57 -41.24
CA ILE A 386 1.90 9.10 -41.36
C ILE A 386 0.79 8.77 -42.36
N SER A 387 1.15 8.03 -43.41
CA SER A 387 0.23 7.60 -44.45
C SER A 387 0.23 6.06 -44.56
N GLY A 388 -0.95 5.46 -44.72
CA GLY A 388 -1.12 4.02 -44.81
C GLY A 388 -2.32 3.55 -43.95
N ASP A 389 -2.54 2.24 -43.81
CA ASP A 389 -3.69 1.66 -43.09
C ASP A 389 -3.33 1.25 -41.62
N CYS A 390 -2.31 1.84 -41.04
CA CYS A 390 -1.86 1.49 -39.68
C CYS A 390 -2.69 2.10 -38.56
N ILE A 391 -2.51 1.59 -37.35
CA ILE A 391 -3.11 2.12 -36.12
C ILE A 391 -2.20 3.23 -35.56
N ILE A 392 -2.75 4.44 -35.43
CA ILE A 392 -1.98 5.61 -34.94
C ILE A 392 -2.55 6.07 -33.60
N PHE A 393 -1.69 6.12 -32.59
CA PHE A 393 -1.96 6.71 -31.29
C PHE A 393 -1.18 8.04 -31.18
N ASP A 394 -1.85 9.15 -31.42
CA ASP A 394 -1.26 10.47 -31.25
C ASP A 394 -1.44 11.02 -29.82
N LYS A 395 -0.66 12.05 -29.50
CA LYS A 395 -0.72 12.69 -28.17
C LYS A 395 -2.13 13.25 -27.86
N ALA A 396 -2.85 13.77 -28.84
CA ALA A 396 -4.17 14.36 -28.64
C ALA A 396 -5.20 13.28 -28.26
N TYR A 397 -5.15 12.15 -28.95
CA TYR A 397 -5.98 10.99 -28.65
C TYR A 397 -5.64 10.41 -27.26
N LEU A 398 -4.35 10.18 -26.96
CA LEU A 398 -3.90 9.64 -25.69
C LEU A 398 -4.23 10.56 -24.50
N SER A 399 -4.10 11.87 -24.66
CA SER A 399 -4.47 12.84 -23.61
C SER A 399 -5.97 12.80 -23.26
N ALA A 400 -6.81 12.49 -24.25
CA ALA A 400 -8.27 12.40 -24.08
C ALA A 400 -8.70 11.10 -23.37
N ILE A 401 -8.08 9.95 -23.72
CA ILE A 401 -8.49 8.63 -23.23
C ILE A 401 -7.55 8.06 -22.15
N GLY A 402 -6.42 8.73 -21.90
CA GLY A 402 -5.39 8.28 -20.95
C GLY A 402 -4.44 7.25 -21.54
N ALA A 403 -3.66 6.63 -20.67
CA ALA A 403 -2.76 5.55 -21.03
C ALA A 403 -3.53 4.35 -21.62
N ILE A 404 -2.87 3.60 -22.51
CA ILE A 404 -3.45 2.45 -23.20
C ILE A 404 -2.68 1.18 -22.85
N ALA A 405 -3.43 0.10 -22.66
CA ALA A 405 -2.91 -1.25 -22.53
C ALA A 405 -3.50 -2.13 -23.64
N ILE A 406 -2.64 -2.88 -24.35
CA ILE A 406 -3.01 -3.73 -25.48
C ILE A 406 -2.61 -5.17 -25.18
N TRP A 407 -3.54 -6.10 -25.42
CA TRP A 407 -3.31 -7.55 -25.38
C TRP A 407 -3.47 -8.11 -26.80
N PHE A 408 -2.62 -9.03 -27.16
CA PHE A 408 -2.73 -9.80 -28.40
C PHE A 408 -3.32 -11.18 -28.11
N GLY A 409 -4.07 -11.71 -29.07
CA GLY A 409 -4.51 -13.10 -29.06
C GLY A 409 -3.40 -14.04 -29.55
N GLU A 410 -3.68 -15.33 -29.53
CA GLU A 410 -2.76 -16.36 -30.05
C GLU A 410 -2.52 -16.22 -31.57
N ASP A 411 -3.44 -15.59 -32.25
CA ASP A 411 -3.37 -15.26 -33.70
C ASP A 411 -2.53 -14.01 -34.00
N GLY A 412 -1.91 -13.38 -32.99
CA GLY A 412 -1.14 -12.15 -33.12
C GLY A 412 -1.97 -10.89 -33.33
N ARG A 413 -3.31 -11.00 -33.37
CA ARG A 413 -4.22 -9.85 -33.51
C ARG A 413 -4.52 -9.24 -32.16
N ILE A 414 -4.89 -7.95 -32.18
CA ILE A 414 -5.32 -7.25 -30.95
C ILE A 414 -6.59 -7.91 -30.43
N SER A 415 -6.51 -8.56 -29.25
CA SER A 415 -7.64 -9.19 -28.60
C SER A 415 -8.40 -8.22 -27.69
N ARG A 416 -7.68 -7.29 -27.05
CA ARG A 416 -8.25 -6.35 -26.09
C ARG A 416 -7.44 -5.07 -26.03
N ILE A 417 -8.16 -3.92 -25.95
CA ILE A 417 -7.58 -2.61 -25.64
C ILE A 417 -8.28 -2.09 -24.39
N ALA A 418 -7.52 -1.66 -23.38
CA ALA A 418 -8.03 -0.96 -22.21
C ALA A 418 -7.49 0.46 -22.14
N HIS A 419 -8.31 1.37 -21.68
CA HIS A 419 -8.02 2.80 -21.54
C HIS A 419 -8.06 3.20 -20.07
N ALA A 420 -7.16 4.08 -19.65
CA ALA A 420 -7.09 4.54 -18.26
C ALA A 420 -8.26 5.47 -17.87
N LYS A 421 -8.84 6.18 -18.83
CA LYS A 421 -10.02 7.03 -18.61
C LYS A 421 -11.21 6.46 -19.38
N PRO A 422 -12.41 6.39 -18.78
CA PRO A 422 -13.59 6.00 -19.54
C PRO A 422 -13.82 7.02 -20.66
N PRO A 423 -14.20 6.59 -21.89
CA PRO A 423 -14.44 7.49 -22.98
C PRO A 423 -15.62 8.41 -22.65
N THR A 424 -15.34 9.66 -22.35
CA THR A 424 -16.32 10.66 -21.92
C THR A 424 -17.15 11.23 -23.07
N VAL A 425 -16.85 10.93 -24.34
CA VAL A 425 -17.58 11.50 -25.50
C VAL A 425 -17.66 10.52 -26.66
N LYS A 426 -18.84 10.41 -27.24
CA LYS A 426 -19.24 9.61 -28.43
C LYS A 426 -18.41 9.77 -29.71
N LYS A 427 -17.35 10.57 -29.73
CA LYS A 427 -16.56 10.89 -30.95
C LYS A 427 -15.16 10.28 -31.03
N LEU A 428 -14.70 9.54 -30.05
CA LEU A 428 -13.28 9.10 -29.97
C LEU A 428 -13.07 7.59 -29.92
N CYS A 429 -14.06 6.79 -30.30
CA CYS A 429 -14.01 5.35 -30.11
C CYS A 429 -13.23 4.54 -31.15
N THR A 430 -12.60 5.16 -32.14
CA THR A 430 -11.74 4.44 -33.10
C THR A 430 -10.39 5.10 -33.22
N PRO A 431 -9.28 4.34 -33.07
CA PRO A 431 -7.97 4.84 -33.47
C PRO A 431 -8.08 5.27 -34.96
N ARG A 432 -7.49 6.41 -35.24
CA ARG A 432 -7.59 7.02 -36.57
C ARG A 432 -6.94 6.07 -37.58
N LYS A 433 -7.73 5.44 -38.44
CA LYS A 433 -7.20 4.87 -39.66
C LYS A 433 -6.73 6.05 -40.52
N SER A 434 -5.51 6.01 -41.01
CA SER A 434 -4.95 7.09 -41.81
C SER A 434 -5.70 7.20 -43.14
N GLY A 435 -6.80 7.95 -43.16
CA GLY A 435 -7.44 8.38 -44.37
C GLY A 435 -6.95 9.79 -44.74
N ARG A 436 -6.37 9.96 -45.89
CA ARG A 436 -5.96 11.20 -46.59
C ARG A 436 -6.13 12.48 -45.76
N TYR A 437 -5.03 13.09 -45.38
CA TYR A 437 -4.99 14.51 -44.99
C TYR A 437 -5.50 15.36 -46.14
N LYS A 438 -6.75 15.80 -46.09
CA LYS A 438 -7.16 16.97 -46.88
C LYS A 438 -6.48 18.18 -46.23
N ASN A 439 -5.53 18.74 -46.94
CA ASN A 439 -4.99 20.08 -46.70
C ASN A 439 -6.17 21.04 -46.63
N SER A 440 -6.51 21.52 -45.43
CA SER A 440 -7.25 22.75 -45.27
C SER A 440 -6.24 23.82 -44.87
N GLN A 441 -6.04 24.74 -45.81
CA GLN A 441 -5.30 26.00 -45.68
C GLN A 441 -5.78 26.79 -44.45
#